data_e4e265f268313d0b8be538f081aa97ff
#
_entry.id   e4e265f268313d0b8be538f081aa97ff
#
_cell.length_a   1.000
_cell.length_b   1.000
_cell.length_c   1.000
_cell.angle_alpha   90.00
_cell.angle_beta   90.00
_cell.angle_gamma   90.00
#
_symmetry.space_group_name_H-M   'P 1'
#
loop_
_entity.id
_entity.type
_entity.pdbx_description
1 polymer ?
#
loop_
_entity_poly.entity_id
_entity_poly.type
_entity_poly.pdbx_seq_one_letter_code
_entity_poly.pdbx_strand_id
1 'polypeptide(L)'
;MNGDLLRDLRRSVQNTDSFQSLDEYFEVCDSFLNLLESKPVKITSPSHHNYIFYQYDETFNHTITRPINSDLFIGDKVEFEANIPVLMEFLQDLKKEEDSIVDNAKWKDFISSNTINNMVYTIQQSIGCIADAFEIPNQARKRQGQLFENFIIQLIKKVGIKCAPRTINIPIPGYPDYKMSYELDLVFSRDSAILAAETPFIHPNEIVGSVKTTSKDRIDKIFLDKFLLSKLIGREIPVVAIFLHDVQRASTQKASADKRKMFRINSTFKTGHFMGYTLALNKLDGVYYVDPRPEMVSNGKLKEYISNFQKFLITDLWAFSE
;
A
#
# COMPACT_ATOMS: atom_id res chain seq x y z
N MET A 1 22.51 11.78 -19.42
CA MET A 1 21.62 12.49 -18.47
C MET A 1 20.57 11.57 -17.83
N ASN A 2 19.72 10.89 -18.59
CA ASN A 2 18.65 10.04 -17.98
C ASN A 2 19.18 8.79 -17.24
N GLY A 3 20.30 8.20 -17.70
CA GLY A 3 20.92 7.06 -17.01
C GLY A 3 21.47 7.39 -15.64
N ASP A 4 21.91 8.61 -15.44
CA ASP A 4 22.43 9.06 -14.16
C ASP A 4 21.29 9.30 -13.18
N LEU A 5 20.17 9.91 -13.63
CA LEU A 5 18.98 10.13 -12.80
C LEU A 5 18.39 8.81 -12.29
N LEU A 6 18.20 7.81 -13.17
CA LEU A 6 17.69 6.50 -12.74
C LEU A 6 18.64 5.80 -11.74
N ARG A 7 19.97 5.96 -11.93
CA ARG A 7 20.97 5.41 -11.00
C ARG A 7 20.87 6.07 -9.62
N ASP A 8 20.69 7.37 -9.58
CA ASP A 8 20.57 8.12 -8.33
C ASP A 8 19.24 7.81 -7.63
N LEU A 9 18.15 7.71 -8.36
CA LEU A 9 16.86 7.25 -7.83
C LEU A 9 16.96 5.82 -7.26
N ARG A 10 17.64 4.90 -7.94
CA ARG A 10 17.89 3.54 -7.40
C ARG A 10 18.63 3.59 -6.08
N ARG A 11 19.71 4.39 -5.98
CA ARG A 11 20.49 4.55 -4.75
C ARG A 11 19.63 5.13 -3.62
N SER A 12 18.82 6.14 -3.91
CA SER A 12 17.91 6.73 -2.93
C SER A 12 16.90 5.70 -2.40
N VAL A 13 16.26 4.95 -3.28
CA VAL A 13 15.28 3.91 -2.88
C VAL A 13 15.96 2.73 -2.15
N GLN A 14 17.22 2.39 -2.48
CA GLN A 14 17.97 1.32 -1.79
C GLN A 14 18.43 1.72 -0.40
N ASN A 15 18.67 3.02 -0.15
CA ASN A 15 19.13 3.51 1.13
C ASN A 15 18.10 3.26 2.24
N THR A 16 18.48 2.51 3.27
CA THR A 16 17.62 2.15 4.39
C THR A 16 17.36 3.31 5.34
N ASP A 17 18.20 4.33 5.32
CA ASP A 17 18.12 5.51 6.19
C ASP A 17 17.25 6.63 5.60
N SER A 18 16.83 6.47 4.33
CA SER A 18 15.94 7.39 3.63
C SER A 18 14.47 7.10 3.93
N PHE A 19 13.60 8.05 3.55
CA PHE A 19 12.14 7.95 3.69
C PHE A 19 11.66 8.07 5.15
N GLN A 20 12.26 9.00 5.89
CA GLN A 20 11.86 9.32 7.26
C GLN A 20 10.69 10.32 7.33
N SER A 21 10.36 10.99 6.22
CA SER A 21 9.28 11.97 6.10
C SER A 21 8.47 11.76 4.82
N LEU A 22 7.26 12.33 4.74
CA LEU A 22 6.46 12.35 3.52
C LEU A 22 7.16 13.12 2.39
N ASP A 23 7.91 14.16 2.72
CA ASP A 23 8.60 15.00 1.74
C ASP A 23 9.59 14.19 0.90
N GLU A 24 10.33 13.26 1.51
CA GLU A 24 11.25 12.36 0.79
C GLU A 24 10.51 11.44 -0.21
N TYR A 25 9.28 11.03 0.11
CA TYR A 25 8.43 10.29 -0.83
C TYR A 25 7.98 11.15 -2.00
N PHE A 26 7.62 12.41 -1.73
CA PHE A 26 7.23 13.36 -2.77
C PHE A 26 8.40 13.68 -3.70
N GLU A 27 9.59 13.96 -3.16
CA GLU A 27 10.80 14.25 -3.92
C GLU A 27 11.20 13.10 -4.85
N VAL A 28 11.18 11.86 -4.36
CA VAL A 28 11.50 10.69 -5.18
C VAL A 28 10.44 10.46 -6.26
N CYS A 29 9.16 10.64 -5.94
CA CYS A 29 8.07 10.54 -6.91
C CYS A 29 8.19 11.61 -7.99
N ASP A 30 8.40 12.87 -7.61
CA ASP A 30 8.61 13.99 -8.52
C ASP A 30 9.77 13.73 -9.49
N SER A 31 10.90 13.31 -8.95
CA SER A 31 12.08 12.98 -9.75
C SER A 31 11.83 11.80 -10.70
N PHE A 32 11.00 10.83 -10.30
CA PHE A 32 10.59 9.74 -11.18
C PHE A 32 9.65 10.23 -12.29
N LEU A 33 8.70 11.11 -11.99
CA LEU A 33 7.81 11.71 -13.00
C LEU A 33 8.62 12.53 -14.02
N ASN A 34 9.62 13.29 -13.56
CA ASN A 34 10.57 13.98 -14.45
C ASN A 34 11.31 12.98 -15.38
N LEU A 35 11.68 11.80 -14.88
CA LEU A 35 12.27 10.76 -15.71
C LEU A 35 11.28 10.25 -16.76
N LEU A 36 9.97 10.17 -16.47
CA LEU A 36 8.93 9.77 -17.43
C LEU A 36 8.74 10.78 -18.56
N GLU A 37 9.03 12.06 -18.38
CA GLU A 37 8.99 13.08 -19.42
C GLU A 37 10.00 12.79 -20.54
N SER A 38 11.06 12.01 -20.26
CA SER A 38 12.03 11.56 -21.23
C SER A 38 11.49 10.54 -22.25
N LYS A 39 10.19 10.26 -22.19
CA LYS A 39 9.41 9.45 -23.11
C LYS A 39 9.81 7.97 -23.17
N PRO A 40 9.71 7.23 -22.07
CA PRO A 40 9.77 5.77 -22.14
C PRO A 40 8.63 5.25 -23.04
N VAL A 41 8.84 4.07 -23.63
CA VAL A 41 7.78 3.43 -24.41
C VAL A 41 6.64 3.04 -23.48
N LYS A 42 5.46 3.60 -23.72
CA LYS A 42 4.23 3.26 -23.01
C LYS A 42 3.54 2.10 -23.72
N ILE A 43 3.32 1.00 -23.01
CA ILE A 43 2.65 -0.19 -23.53
C ILE A 43 1.32 -0.35 -22.79
N THR A 44 0.22 -0.37 -23.52
CA THR A 44 -1.12 -0.62 -22.95
C THR A 44 -1.39 -2.12 -22.90
N SER A 45 -1.99 -2.60 -21.82
CA SER A 45 -2.38 -4.00 -21.69
C SER A 45 -3.48 -4.34 -22.68
N PRO A 46 -3.36 -5.45 -23.46
CA PRO A 46 -4.39 -5.85 -24.40
C PRO A 46 -5.67 -6.38 -23.74
N SER A 47 -5.61 -6.75 -22.48
CA SER A 47 -6.75 -7.28 -21.73
C SER A 47 -7.48 -6.25 -20.88
N HIS A 48 -6.78 -5.16 -20.49
CA HIS A 48 -7.31 -4.11 -19.63
C HIS A 48 -6.70 -2.78 -20.06
N HIS A 49 -7.44 -1.98 -20.79
CA HIS A 49 -6.94 -0.75 -21.41
C HIS A 49 -6.53 0.35 -20.43
N ASN A 50 -7.04 0.29 -19.21
CA ASN A 50 -6.64 1.17 -18.09
C ASN A 50 -5.35 0.74 -17.41
N TYR A 51 -4.69 -0.34 -17.82
CA TYR A 51 -3.38 -0.73 -17.31
C TYR A 51 -2.31 -0.55 -18.37
N ILE A 52 -1.24 0.14 -17.97
CA ILE A 52 -0.08 0.45 -18.76
C ILE A 52 1.19 -0.10 -18.14
N PHE A 53 2.22 -0.24 -18.97
CA PHE A 53 3.57 -0.60 -18.57
C PHE A 53 4.52 0.41 -19.20
N TYR A 54 5.54 0.86 -18.46
CA TYR A 54 6.62 1.65 -19.01
C TYR A 54 7.78 0.75 -19.39
N GLN A 55 8.34 0.94 -20.59
CA GLN A 55 9.55 0.30 -21.05
C GLN A 55 10.56 1.38 -21.40
N TYR A 56 11.68 1.40 -20.70
CA TYR A 56 12.82 2.24 -21.08
C TYR A 56 13.51 1.65 -22.31
N ASP A 57 14.21 2.51 -23.04
CA ASP A 57 14.99 2.12 -24.20
C ASP A 57 16.15 1.17 -23.83
N GLU A 58 16.83 0.64 -24.86
CA GLU A 58 17.93 -0.32 -24.71
C GLU A 58 19.11 0.23 -23.90
N THR A 59 19.26 1.57 -23.79
CA THR A 59 20.33 2.23 -23.03
C THR A 59 20.22 2.00 -21.53
N PHE A 60 19.03 1.70 -21.01
CA PHE A 60 18.81 1.49 -19.60
C PHE A 60 18.76 0.02 -19.19
N ASN A 61 18.75 -0.91 -20.13
CA ASN A 61 18.62 -2.35 -19.91
C ASN A 61 17.43 -2.76 -19.01
N HIS A 62 16.46 -1.88 -18.82
CA HIS A 62 15.35 -2.08 -17.90
C HIS A 62 14.02 -2.11 -18.61
N THR A 63 13.33 -3.21 -18.43
CA THR A 63 11.92 -3.31 -18.78
C THR A 63 11.13 -3.09 -17.51
N ILE A 64 10.46 -1.96 -17.39
CA ILE A 64 9.44 -1.82 -16.34
C ILE A 64 8.32 -2.81 -16.69
N THR A 65 8.10 -3.73 -15.79
CA THR A 65 7.16 -4.83 -16.01
C THR A 65 5.96 -4.77 -15.09
N ARG A 66 5.86 -3.71 -14.33
CA ARG A 66 4.82 -3.45 -13.35
C ARG A 66 3.56 -2.94 -14.06
N PRO A 67 2.38 -3.55 -13.80
CA PRO A 67 1.12 -2.98 -14.25
C PRO A 67 0.80 -1.72 -13.45
N ILE A 68 0.50 -0.64 -14.14
CA ILE A 68 0.09 0.64 -13.57
C ILE A 68 -1.32 0.95 -14.06
N ASN A 69 -2.25 1.17 -13.13
CA ASN A 69 -3.59 1.64 -13.44
C ASN A 69 -3.53 3.12 -13.83
N SER A 70 -3.78 3.43 -15.10
CA SER A 70 -3.71 4.81 -15.62
C SER A 70 -4.83 5.71 -15.13
N ASP A 71 -5.89 5.13 -14.56
CA ASP A 71 -7.00 5.92 -14.00
C ASP A 71 -6.66 6.47 -12.61
N LEU A 72 -5.65 5.90 -11.93
CA LEU A 72 -5.18 6.34 -10.61
C LEU A 72 -3.82 7.03 -10.67
N PHE A 73 -2.99 6.65 -11.63
CA PHE A 73 -1.61 7.14 -11.69
C PHE A 73 -1.56 8.56 -12.27
N ILE A 74 -1.15 9.53 -11.49
CA ILE A 74 -0.90 10.91 -11.92
C ILE A 74 0.43 10.91 -12.68
N GLY A 75 0.34 10.84 -14.02
CA GLY A 75 1.51 10.80 -14.90
C GLY A 75 2.07 12.17 -15.27
N ASP A 76 1.34 13.24 -14.99
CA ASP A 76 1.74 14.63 -15.20
C ASP A 76 2.42 15.16 -13.93
N LYS A 77 3.67 15.62 -14.08
CA LYS A 77 4.48 16.13 -12.97
C LYS A 77 3.86 17.41 -12.36
N VAL A 78 3.36 18.31 -13.20
CA VAL A 78 2.79 19.59 -12.74
C VAL A 78 1.52 19.34 -11.93
N GLU A 79 0.68 18.41 -12.38
CA GLU A 79 -0.51 17.99 -11.64
C GLU A 79 -0.13 17.35 -10.30
N PHE A 80 0.88 16.48 -10.27
CA PHE A 80 1.35 15.85 -9.04
C PHE A 80 1.87 16.89 -8.04
N GLU A 81 2.75 17.81 -8.47
CA GLU A 81 3.29 18.87 -7.64
C GLU A 81 2.17 19.79 -7.07
N ALA A 82 1.17 20.10 -7.87
CA ALA A 82 0.02 20.90 -7.44
C ALA A 82 -0.83 20.21 -6.36
N ASN A 83 -0.89 18.89 -6.37
CA ASN A 83 -1.65 18.11 -5.38
C ASN A 83 -0.92 17.92 -4.04
N ILE A 84 0.41 18.09 -3.97
CA ILE A 84 1.17 17.92 -2.73
C ILE A 84 0.70 18.88 -1.62
N PRO A 85 0.70 20.22 -1.83
CA PRO A 85 0.25 21.14 -0.78
C PRO A 85 -1.20 20.91 -0.39
N VAL A 86 -2.07 20.57 -1.34
CA VAL A 86 -3.49 20.30 -1.08
C VAL A 86 -3.65 19.05 -0.19
N LEU A 87 -2.93 17.96 -0.49
CA LEU A 87 -2.91 16.77 0.35
C LEU A 87 -2.38 17.09 1.76
N MET A 88 -1.30 17.84 1.87
CA MET A 88 -0.71 18.19 3.16
C MET A 88 -1.62 19.06 4.02
N GLU A 89 -2.33 20.00 3.41
CA GLU A 89 -3.35 20.82 4.07
C GLU A 89 -4.54 19.95 4.53
N PHE A 90 -5.03 19.07 3.65
CA PHE A 90 -6.10 18.13 3.98
C PHE A 90 -5.74 17.25 5.20
N LEU A 91 -4.54 16.68 5.24
CA LEU A 91 -4.09 15.86 6.38
C LEU A 91 -3.98 16.66 7.68
N GLN A 92 -3.64 17.97 7.61
CA GLN A 92 -3.62 18.85 8.77
C GLN A 92 -5.01 19.18 9.28
N ASP A 93 -5.95 19.42 8.36
CA ASP A 93 -7.35 19.70 8.71
C ASP A 93 -8.03 18.43 9.24
N LEU A 94 -7.75 17.28 8.65
CA LEU A 94 -8.23 15.98 9.13
C LEU A 94 -7.80 15.71 10.58
N LYS A 95 -6.56 16.05 10.93
CA LYS A 95 -6.07 15.97 12.30
C LYS A 95 -6.85 16.83 13.30
N LYS A 96 -7.41 17.94 12.87
CA LYS A 96 -8.13 18.92 13.71
C LYS A 96 -9.63 18.65 13.77
N GLU A 97 -10.20 18.18 12.66
CA GLU A 97 -11.64 18.13 12.39
C GLU A 97 -12.09 16.76 11.90
N GLU A 98 -11.57 15.67 12.49
CA GLU A 98 -11.82 14.29 12.02
C GLU A 98 -13.32 13.94 11.89
N ASP A 99 -14.17 14.48 12.77
CA ASP A 99 -15.61 14.15 12.77
C ASP A 99 -16.41 14.89 11.70
N SER A 100 -15.90 16.02 11.19
CA SER A 100 -16.61 16.92 10.28
C SER A 100 -15.99 17.06 8.90
N ILE A 101 -14.83 16.46 8.67
CA ILE A 101 -14.07 16.64 7.42
C ILE A 101 -14.84 16.19 6.18
N VAL A 102 -15.68 15.15 6.29
CA VAL A 102 -16.46 14.61 5.16
C VAL A 102 -17.56 15.58 4.72
N ASP A 103 -18.13 16.33 5.66
CA ASP A 103 -19.19 17.31 5.42
C ASP A 103 -18.61 18.69 5.07
N ASN A 104 -17.30 18.87 5.18
CA ASN A 104 -16.64 20.14 4.90
C ASN A 104 -16.67 20.45 3.40
N ALA A 105 -17.36 21.53 3.04
CA ALA A 105 -17.54 21.95 1.65
C ALA A 105 -16.21 22.19 0.91
N LYS A 106 -15.16 22.64 1.61
CA LYS A 106 -13.81 22.83 1.08
C LYS A 106 -13.20 21.53 0.53
N TRP A 107 -13.47 20.40 1.19
CA TRP A 107 -12.84 19.11 0.85
C TRP A 107 -13.70 18.19 0.00
N LYS A 108 -14.96 18.59 -0.26
CA LYS A 108 -15.91 17.74 -0.98
C LYS A 108 -15.40 17.26 -2.34
N ASP A 109 -14.85 18.17 -3.14
CA ASP A 109 -14.34 17.84 -4.48
C ASP A 109 -13.05 17.02 -4.39
N PHE A 110 -12.18 17.33 -3.45
CA PHE A 110 -10.94 16.57 -3.20
C PHE A 110 -11.23 15.11 -2.81
N ILE A 111 -12.21 14.88 -1.95
CA ILE A 111 -12.64 13.55 -1.53
C ILE A 111 -13.35 12.82 -2.69
N SER A 112 -14.26 13.50 -3.40
CA SER A 112 -15.04 12.89 -4.47
C SER A 112 -14.20 12.52 -5.70
N SER A 113 -13.10 13.24 -5.95
CA SER A 113 -12.15 12.95 -7.03
C SER A 113 -11.16 11.82 -6.71
N ASN A 114 -11.24 11.21 -5.52
CA ASN A 114 -10.37 10.13 -5.08
C ASN A 114 -8.86 10.51 -5.03
N THR A 115 -8.56 11.79 -4.84
CA THR A 115 -7.20 12.34 -4.92
C THR A 115 -6.24 11.68 -3.93
N ILE A 116 -6.70 11.29 -2.73
CA ILE A 116 -5.86 10.58 -1.75
C ILE A 116 -5.33 9.26 -2.32
N ASN A 117 -6.23 8.44 -2.89
CA ASN A 117 -5.82 7.17 -3.50
C ASN A 117 -4.89 7.40 -4.69
N ASN A 118 -5.17 8.42 -5.53
CA ASN A 118 -4.34 8.76 -6.68
C ASN A 118 -2.92 9.14 -6.26
N MET A 119 -2.78 9.99 -5.24
CA MET A 119 -1.48 10.40 -4.70
C MET A 119 -0.73 9.20 -4.10
N VAL A 120 -1.37 8.42 -3.22
CA VAL A 120 -0.78 7.23 -2.59
C VAL A 120 -0.37 6.20 -3.63
N TYR A 121 -1.22 5.97 -4.63
CA TYR A 121 -0.96 5.04 -5.73
C TYR A 121 0.24 5.50 -6.55
N THR A 122 0.26 6.77 -6.97
CA THR A 122 1.33 7.35 -7.80
C THR A 122 2.68 7.26 -7.11
N ILE A 123 2.76 7.67 -5.84
CA ILE A 123 3.99 7.61 -5.05
C ILE A 123 4.50 6.16 -4.96
N GLN A 124 3.62 5.23 -4.56
CA GLN A 124 4.04 3.85 -4.36
C GLN A 124 4.39 3.14 -5.67
N GLN A 125 3.71 3.44 -6.78
CA GLN A 125 4.04 2.89 -8.09
C GLN A 125 5.33 3.49 -8.66
N SER A 126 5.61 4.76 -8.41
CA SER A 126 6.88 5.39 -8.76
C SER A 126 8.06 4.69 -8.07
N ILE A 127 7.98 4.50 -6.75
CA ILE A 127 8.96 3.73 -5.98
C ILE A 127 9.11 2.31 -6.55
N GLY A 128 7.99 1.69 -6.88
CA GLY A 128 7.97 0.36 -7.45
C GLY A 128 8.67 0.26 -8.80
N CYS A 129 8.46 1.24 -9.67
CA CYS A 129 9.14 1.32 -10.97
C CYS A 129 10.65 1.51 -10.82
N ILE A 130 11.08 2.32 -9.87
CA ILE A 130 12.50 2.49 -9.54
C ILE A 130 13.08 1.17 -9.00
N ALA A 131 12.35 0.49 -8.13
CA ALA A 131 12.78 -0.79 -7.55
C ALA A 131 12.84 -1.92 -8.60
N ASP A 132 12.00 -1.89 -9.62
CA ASP A 132 12.08 -2.86 -10.73
C ASP A 132 13.42 -2.77 -11.50
N ALA A 133 14.15 -1.66 -11.35
CA ALA A 133 15.50 -1.47 -11.88
C ALA A 133 16.62 -2.03 -10.97
N PHE A 134 16.30 -2.67 -9.85
CA PHE A 134 17.33 -3.30 -8.99
C PHE A 134 17.89 -4.57 -9.64
N GLU A 135 19.16 -4.85 -9.39
CA GLU A 135 19.83 -6.05 -9.91
C GLU A 135 19.25 -7.34 -9.31
N ILE A 136 18.84 -7.28 -8.03
CA ILE A 136 18.32 -8.43 -7.28
C ILE A 136 16.81 -8.28 -7.04
N PRO A 137 15.96 -9.03 -7.75
CA PRO A 137 14.51 -8.89 -7.66
C PRO A 137 13.92 -9.09 -6.26
N ASN A 138 14.53 -9.94 -5.44
CA ASN A 138 14.06 -10.18 -4.06
C ASN A 138 14.33 -8.98 -3.16
N GLN A 139 15.46 -8.30 -3.32
CA GLN A 139 15.75 -7.05 -2.60
C GLN A 139 14.77 -5.95 -3.02
N ALA A 140 14.49 -5.84 -4.32
CA ALA A 140 13.48 -4.91 -4.84
C ALA A 140 12.11 -5.10 -4.16
N ARG A 141 11.63 -6.35 -4.13
CA ARG A 141 10.32 -6.67 -3.52
C ARG A 141 10.31 -6.37 -2.02
N LYS A 142 11.37 -6.76 -1.29
CA LYS A 142 11.49 -6.50 0.14
C LYS A 142 11.48 -5.00 0.42
N ARG A 143 12.35 -4.24 -0.28
CA ARG A 143 12.46 -2.80 -0.08
C ARG A 143 11.18 -2.05 -0.40
N GLN A 144 10.53 -2.40 -1.50
CA GLN A 144 9.25 -1.85 -1.90
C GLN A 144 8.14 -2.08 -0.86
N GLY A 145 8.09 -3.28 -0.28
CA GLY A 145 7.16 -3.59 0.81
C GLY A 145 7.42 -2.71 2.03
N GLN A 146 8.68 -2.64 2.48
CA GLN A 146 9.09 -1.80 3.61
C GLN A 146 8.75 -0.31 3.41
N LEU A 147 8.97 0.20 2.19
CA LEU A 147 8.65 1.60 1.90
C LEU A 147 7.14 1.85 1.89
N PHE A 148 6.33 0.91 1.41
CA PHE A 148 4.88 1.04 1.49
C PHE A 148 4.39 1.01 2.94
N GLU A 149 4.88 0.07 3.75
CA GLU A 149 4.58 0.00 5.18
C GLU A 149 4.93 1.33 5.87
N ASN A 150 6.16 1.83 5.66
CA ASN A 150 6.59 3.10 6.25
C ASN A 150 5.78 4.31 5.74
N PHE A 151 5.41 4.34 4.46
CA PHE A 151 4.59 5.42 3.90
C PHE A 151 3.21 5.49 4.58
N ILE A 152 2.54 4.35 4.77
CA ILE A 152 1.28 4.28 5.50
C ILE A 152 1.45 4.75 6.96
N ILE A 153 2.53 4.34 7.62
CA ILE A 153 2.88 4.82 8.99
C ILE A 153 3.01 6.35 9.02
N GLN A 154 3.71 6.94 8.04
CA GLN A 154 3.88 8.40 7.96
C GLN A 154 2.56 9.14 7.73
N LEU A 155 1.66 8.60 6.91
CA LEU A 155 0.32 9.16 6.72
C LEU A 155 -0.50 9.13 8.02
N ILE A 156 -0.52 7.99 8.73
CA ILE A 156 -1.23 7.83 10.01
C ILE A 156 -0.66 8.80 11.06
N LYS A 157 0.66 8.93 11.14
CA LYS A 157 1.31 9.90 12.04
C LYS A 157 0.97 11.36 11.68
N LYS A 158 0.88 11.66 10.38
CA LYS A 158 0.59 13.04 9.91
C LYS A 158 -0.78 13.51 10.36
N VAL A 159 -1.77 12.64 10.40
CA VAL A 159 -3.10 12.94 10.94
C VAL A 159 -3.17 12.87 12.48
N GLY A 160 -2.04 12.67 13.16
CA GLY A 160 -1.94 12.80 14.62
C GLY A 160 -2.13 11.52 15.42
N ILE A 161 -2.30 10.38 14.75
CA ILE A 161 -2.45 9.08 15.41
C ILE A 161 -1.06 8.45 15.59
N LYS A 162 -0.80 7.89 16.79
CA LYS A 162 0.43 7.16 17.03
C LYS A 162 0.44 5.86 16.23
N CYS A 163 1.55 5.61 15.55
CA CYS A 163 1.71 4.43 14.71
C CYS A 163 3.19 4.01 14.65
N ALA A 164 3.47 2.73 14.81
CA ALA A 164 4.82 2.17 14.70
C ALA A 164 4.78 0.68 14.34
N PRO A 165 5.81 0.13 13.69
CA PRO A 165 5.97 -1.31 13.56
C PRO A 165 6.31 -1.91 14.93
N ARG A 166 6.02 -3.21 15.12
CA ARG A 166 6.34 -3.90 16.37
C ARG A 166 6.62 -5.38 16.15
N THR A 167 7.62 -5.89 16.86
CA THR A 167 7.83 -7.34 17.01
C THR A 167 7.23 -7.82 18.32
N ILE A 168 6.46 -8.90 18.28
CA ILE A 168 5.84 -9.51 19.45
C ILE A 168 6.35 -10.94 19.57
N ASN A 169 6.83 -11.30 20.77
CA ASN A 169 7.29 -12.64 21.09
C ASN A 169 6.36 -13.26 22.13
N ILE A 170 5.45 -14.13 21.71
CA ILE A 170 4.41 -14.72 22.56
C ILE A 170 4.81 -16.13 22.95
N PRO A 171 4.92 -16.45 24.26
CA PRO A 171 5.16 -17.81 24.73
C PRO A 171 4.02 -18.74 24.29
N ILE A 172 4.37 -19.96 23.88
CA ILE A 172 3.37 -20.97 23.51
C ILE A 172 2.84 -21.64 24.78
N PRO A 173 1.52 -21.62 25.03
CA PRO A 173 0.94 -22.22 26.22
C PRO A 173 1.34 -23.70 26.38
N GLY A 174 1.84 -24.06 27.57
CA GLY A 174 2.35 -25.40 27.86
C GLY A 174 3.79 -25.69 27.38
N TYR A 175 4.41 -24.77 26.65
CA TYR A 175 5.77 -24.90 26.12
C TYR A 175 6.57 -23.61 26.33
N PRO A 176 7.00 -23.30 27.57
CA PRO A 176 7.57 -22.00 27.91
C PRO A 176 8.88 -21.65 27.18
N ASP A 177 9.62 -22.66 26.72
CA ASP A 177 10.86 -22.47 25.97
C ASP A 177 10.62 -22.12 24.50
N TYR A 178 9.38 -22.25 24.02
CA TYR A 178 8.99 -21.91 22.65
C TYR A 178 8.19 -20.61 22.60
N LYS A 179 8.57 -19.74 21.68
CA LYS A 179 7.87 -18.47 21.43
C LYS A 179 7.46 -18.38 19.96
N MET A 180 6.29 -17.82 19.73
CA MET A 180 5.87 -17.44 18.38
C MET A 180 6.18 -15.94 18.19
N SER A 181 7.01 -15.64 17.21
CA SER A 181 7.40 -14.27 16.87
C SER A 181 6.52 -13.74 15.75
N TYR A 182 5.94 -12.57 15.94
CA TYR A 182 5.20 -11.81 14.94
C TYR A 182 5.86 -10.48 14.68
N GLU A 183 6.23 -10.24 13.43
CA GLU A 183 6.59 -8.91 12.93
C GLU A 183 5.30 -8.22 12.43
N LEU A 184 4.79 -7.28 13.20
CA LEU A 184 3.60 -6.51 12.87
C LEU A 184 4.03 -5.29 12.05
N ASP A 185 3.48 -5.15 10.85
CA ASP A 185 3.83 -4.07 9.91
C ASP A 185 3.55 -2.70 10.54
N LEU A 186 2.43 -2.59 11.25
CA LEU A 186 2.08 -1.41 12.04
C LEU A 186 1.13 -1.74 13.19
N VAL A 187 1.27 -0.99 14.27
CA VAL A 187 0.33 -0.92 15.40
C VAL A 187 -0.01 0.54 15.61
N PHE A 188 -1.27 0.88 15.79
CA PHE A 188 -1.71 2.27 15.95
C PHE A 188 -2.78 2.43 17.03
N SER A 189 -2.86 3.63 17.60
CA SER A 189 -3.86 4.01 18.60
C SER A 189 -3.92 5.54 18.74
N ARG A 190 -5.10 6.09 19.03
CA ARG A 190 -5.26 7.50 19.47
C ARG A 190 -4.71 7.70 20.86
N ASP A 191 -4.86 6.69 21.72
CA ASP A 191 -4.32 6.69 23.06
C ASP A 191 -2.78 6.69 23.03
N SER A 192 -2.19 7.21 24.10
CA SER A 192 -0.75 7.18 24.33
C SER A 192 -0.16 5.78 24.56
N ALA A 193 -1.01 4.76 24.57
CA ALA A 193 -0.71 3.39 24.95
C ALA A 193 0.07 2.55 23.93
N ILE A 194 0.52 3.09 22.79
CA ILE A 194 1.45 2.33 21.92
C ILE A 194 2.73 2.06 22.72
N LEU A 195 2.90 0.79 23.06
CA LEU A 195 4.13 0.30 23.66
C LEU A 195 5.22 0.23 22.58
N ALA A 196 6.32 0.89 22.83
CA ALA A 196 7.50 0.76 21.97
C ALA A 196 8.17 -0.60 22.22
N ALA A 197 8.88 -1.09 21.19
CA ALA A 197 9.76 -2.24 21.27
C ALA A 197 9.11 -3.63 21.32
N GLU A 198 9.94 -4.63 21.51
CA GLU A 198 9.59 -6.03 21.60
C GLU A 198 8.84 -6.32 22.90
N THR A 199 7.61 -6.79 22.78
CA THR A 199 6.75 -7.10 23.93
C THR A 199 5.86 -8.31 23.60
N PRO A 200 5.47 -9.15 24.59
CA PRO A 200 4.45 -10.17 24.39
C PRO A 200 3.02 -9.59 24.42
N PHE A 201 2.87 -8.28 24.56
CA PHE A 201 1.60 -7.63 24.85
C PHE A 201 1.15 -6.67 23.74
N ILE A 202 -0.14 -6.70 23.42
CA ILE A 202 -0.86 -5.68 22.65
C ILE A 202 -1.88 -5.07 23.60
N HIS A 203 -1.85 -3.74 23.74
CA HIS A 203 -2.84 -3.05 24.57
C HIS A 203 -4.26 -3.20 23.98
N PRO A 204 -5.32 -3.27 24.81
CA PRO A 204 -6.70 -3.38 24.30
C PRO A 204 -7.10 -2.29 23.29
N ASN A 205 -6.57 -1.08 23.43
CA ASN A 205 -6.84 0.06 22.56
C ASN A 205 -5.90 0.14 21.34
N GLU A 206 -5.05 -0.87 21.12
CA GLU A 206 -4.18 -0.94 19.97
C GLU A 206 -4.80 -1.77 18.85
N ILE A 207 -4.64 -1.30 17.62
CA ILE A 207 -5.07 -1.96 16.40
C ILE A 207 -3.84 -2.40 15.63
N VAL A 208 -3.85 -3.62 15.15
CA VAL A 208 -2.80 -4.17 14.30
C VAL A 208 -3.16 -3.93 12.83
N GLY A 209 -2.22 -3.42 12.05
CA GLY A 209 -2.36 -3.31 10.61
C GLY A 209 -1.35 -4.19 9.88
N SER A 210 -1.81 -4.85 8.82
CA SER A 210 -0.95 -5.51 7.86
C SER A 210 -0.99 -4.76 6.53
N VAL A 211 0.17 -4.33 6.04
CA VAL A 211 0.32 -3.52 4.83
C VAL A 211 1.10 -4.29 3.79
N LYS A 212 0.52 -4.52 2.62
CA LYS A 212 1.15 -5.29 1.55
C LYS A 212 0.92 -4.65 0.19
N THR A 213 1.95 -4.64 -0.65
CA THR A 213 1.84 -4.11 -2.02
C THR A 213 0.90 -4.93 -2.91
N THR A 214 0.62 -6.19 -2.54
CA THR A 214 -0.33 -7.04 -3.26
C THR A 214 -1.00 -8.02 -2.32
N SER A 215 -2.26 -8.32 -2.57
CA SER A 215 -3.02 -9.33 -1.82
C SER A 215 -2.63 -10.78 -2.16
N LYS A 216 -1.86 -10.97 -3.24
CA LYS A 216 -1.44 -12.32 -3.70
C LYS A 216 -0.78 -13.11 -2.59
N ASP A 217 -1.31 -14.29 -2.30
CA ASP A 217 -0.77 -15.26 -1.30
C ASP A 217 -0.46 -14.62 0.08
N ARG A 218 -1.06 -13.46 0.35
CA ARG A 218 -0.82 -12.68 1.57
C ARG A 218 -2.07 -12.52 2.41
N ILE A 219 -3.23 -12.38 1.76
CA ILE A 219 -4.50 -12.15 2.46
C ILE A 219 -4.85 -13.34 3.35
N ASP A 220 -4.65 -14.56 2.89
CA ASP A 220 -4.90 -15.81 3.63
C ASP A 220 -4.08 -15.84 4.92
N LYS A 221 -2.80 -15.43 4.83
CA LYS A 221 -1.91 -15.35 5.98
C LYS A 221 -2.39 -14.34 7.02
N ILE A 222 -2.95 -13.21 6.61
CA ILE A 222 -3.44 -12.19 7.55
C ILE A 222 -4.61 -12.73 8.38
N PHE A 223 -5.52 -13.47 7.77
CA PHE A 223 -6.61 -14.15 8.48
C PHE A 223 -6.07 -15.16 9.51
N LEU A 224 -5.10 -15.97 9.09
CA LEU A 224 -4.45 -16.95 9.97
C LEU A 224 -3.69 -16.27 11.11
N ASP A 225 -2.93 -15.22 10.81
CA ASP A 225 -2.18 -14.46 11.81
C ASP A 225 -3.12 -13.82 12.83
N LYS A 226 -4.25 -13.22 12.42
CA LYS A 226 -5.27 -12.71 13.35
C LYS A 226 -5.80 -13.81 14.27
N PHE A 227 -6.17 -14.95 13.69
CA PHE A 227 -6.70 -16.10 14.45
C PHE A 227 -5.69 -16.59 15.51
N LEU A 228 -4.45 -16.85 15.09
CA LEU A 228 -3.42 -17.34 15.99
C LEU A 228 -3.03 -16.31 17.05
N LEU A 229 -2.90 -15.05 16.66
CA LEU A 229 -2.57 -13.96 17.58
C LEU A 229 -3.63 -13.81 18.67
N SER A 230 -4.91 -13.79 18.28
CA SER A 230 -6.05 -13.73 19.22
C SER A 230 -6.07 -14.94 20.16
N LYS A 231 -5.81 -16.13 19.65
CA LYS A 231 -5.71 -17.37 20.46
C LYS A 231 -4.58 -17.32 21.47
N LEU A 232 -3.39 -16.89 21.06
CA LEU A 232 -2.21 -16.86 21.91
C LEU A 232 -2.28 -15.76 23.00
N ILE A 233 -2.90 -14.62 22.65
CA ILE A 233 -3.08 -13.51 23.60
C ILE A 233 -4.31 -13.74 24.51
N GLY A 234 -5.24 -14.62 24.12
CA GLY A 234 -6.43 -14.96 24.89
C GLY A 234 -7.58 -13.95 24.75
N ARG A 235 -7.57 -13.08 23.74
CA ARG A 235 -8.66 -12.16 23.40
C ARG A 235 -8.65 -11.83 21.91
N GLU A 236 -9.78 -11.33 21.42
CA GLU A 236 -9.84 -10.79 20.07
C GLU A 236 -8.89 -9.60 19.90
N ILE A 237 -8.13 -9.63 18.81
CA ILE A 237 -7.23 -8.56 18.41
C ILE A 237 -7.80 -7.90 17.16
N PRO A 238 -8.07 -6.59 17.17
CA PRO A 238 -8.50 -5.90 15.96
C PRO A 238 -7.36 -5.84 14.95
N VAL A 239 -7.64 -6.34 13.73
CA VAL A 239 -6.66 -6.40 12.64
C VAL A 239 -7.25 -5.83 11.37
N VAL A 240 -6.58 -4.85 10.79
CA VAL A 240 -6.89 -4.28 9.48
C VAL A 240 -5.84 -4.69 8.44
N ALA A 241 -6.27 -4.85 7.19
CA ALA A 241 -5.39 -5.15 6.07
C ALA A 241 -5.43 -4.01 5.04
N ILE A 242 -4.27 -3.53 4.62
CA ILE A 242 -4.11 -2.47 3.62
C ILE A 242 -3.29 -3.00 2.46
N PHE A 243 -3.87 -2.96 1.25
CA PHE A 243 -3.23 -3.41 0.02
C PHE A 243 -3.09 -2.27 -0.97
N LEU A 244 -1.98 -2.25 -1.72
CA LEU A 244 -1.87 -1.33 -2.85
C LEU A 244 -2.82 -1.77 -3.97
N HIS A 245 -2.75 -3.05 -4.38
CA HIS A 245 -3.58 -3.63 -5.45
C HIS A 245 -3.65 -5.16 -5.35
N ASP A 246 -4.46 -5.77 -6.24
CA ASP A 246 -4.55 -7.24 -6.38
C ASP A 246 -4.05 -7.77 -7.72
N VAL A 247 -3.53 -6.91 -8.59
CA VAL A 247 -3.14 -7.28 -9.95
C VAL A 247 -1.71 -7.75 -10.05
N GLN A 248 -1.48 -8.66 -11.00
CA GLN A 248 -0.14 -9.09 -11.38
C GLN A 248 -0.03 -9.23 -12.90
N ARG A 249 1.18 -9.08 -13.39
CA ARG A 249 1.49 -9.38 -14.78
C ARG A 249 1.30 -10.88 -15.05
N ALA A 250 0.54 -11.19 -16.09
CA ALA A 250 0.48 -12.52 -16.65
C ALA A 250 1.49 -12.66 -17.80
N SER A 251 2.20 -13.79 -17.87
CA SER A 251 3.06 -14.07 -18.99
C SER A 251 2.20 -14.27 -20.26
N THR A 252 2.51 -13.58 -21.34
CA THR A 252 1.89 -13.85 -22.64
C THR A 252 2.66 -14.96 -23.33
N GLN A 253 1.96 -15.97 -23.83
CA GLN A 253 2.54 -16.92 -24.73
C GLN A 253 2.84 -16.24 -26.08
N LYS A 254 4.07 -16.41 -26.55
CA LYS A 254 4.63 -16.04 -27.86
C LYS A 254 4.71 -14.54 -28.14
N ALA A 255 5.96 -14.06 -28.19
CA ALA A 255 6.29 -12.86 -28.90
C ALA A 255 5.80 -13.01 -30.37
N SER A 256 4.96 -12.09 -30.84
CA SER A 256 4.83 -11.82 -32.26
C SER A 256 6.21 -11.38 -32.81
N ALA A 257 6.42 -11.39 -34.11
CA ALA A 257 7.65 -10.94 -34.77
C ALA A 257 8.08 -9.51 -34.35
N ASP A 258 7.17 -8.72 -33.78
CA ASP A 258 7.41 -7.49 -33.09
C ASP A 258 7.87 -7.87 -31.65
N LYS A 259 9.14 -7.71 -31.33
CA LYS A 259 9.78 -8.05 -30.04
C LYS A 259 9.21 -7.32 -28.82
N ARG A 260 8.13 -6.55 -28.96
CA ARG A 260 7.42 -5.87 -27.90
C ARG A 260 6.64 -6.91 -27.09
N LYS A 261 7.08 -7.12 -25.86
CA LYS A 261 6.38 -8.02 -24.94
C LYS A 261 5.03 -7.40 -24.59
N MET A 262 3.95 -8.00 -25.07
CA MET A 262 2.59 -7.66 -24.65
C MET A 262 2.34 -8.33 -23.30
N PHE A 263 1.94 -7.55 -22.32
CA PHE A 263 1.63 -8.06 -20.98
C PHE A 263 0.12 -8.04 -20.74
N ARG A 264 -0.42 -9.19 -20.37
CA ARG A 264 -1.75 -9.27 -19.77
C ARG A 264 -1.63 -9.10 -18.26
N ILE A 265 -2.74 -8.76 -17.63
CA ILE A 265 -2.86 -8.74 -16.17
C ILE A 265 -3.88 -9.79 -15.73
N ASN A 266 -3.63 -10.33 -14.53
CA ASN A 266 -4.56 -11.21 -13.82
C ASN A 266 -4.81 -10.64 -12.44
N SER A 267 -6.03 -10.88 -11.92
CA SER A 267 -6.33 -10.72 -10.50
C SER A 267 -5.69 -11.83 -9.69
N THR A 268 -5.19 -11.47 -8.53
CA THR A 268 -4.72 -12.42 -7.52
C THR A 268 -5.77 -12.63 -6.43
N PHE A 269 -6.80 -11.81 -6.39
CA PHE A 269 -7.90 -11.92 -5.43
C PHE A 269 -8.86 -13.04 -5.83
N LYS A 270 -9.21 -13.86 -4.86
CA LYS A 270 -10.16 -14.97 -5.01
C LYS A 270 -11.33 -14.77 -4.06
N THR A 271 -12.44 -14.31 -4.59
CA THR A 271 -13.67 -14.02 -3.82
C THR A 271 -14.09 -15.17 -2.91
N GLY A 272 -14.10 -16.42 -3.43
CA GLY A 272 -14.50 -17.59 -2.65
C GLY A 272 -13.58 -17.87 -1.45
N HIS A 273 -12.26 -17.71 -1.61
CA HIS A 273 -11.30 -17.86 -0.51
C HIS A 273 -11.50 -16.74 0.53
N PHE A 274 -11.56 -15.49 0.09
CA PHE A 274 -11.78 -14.35 0.97
C PHE A 274 -13.06 -14.52 1.80
N MET A 275 -14.17 -14.86 1.16
CA MET A 275 -15.44 -15.07 1.85
C MET A 275 -15.39 -16.29 2.78
N GLY A 276 -14.70 -17.36 2.38
CA GLY A 276 -14.52 -18.54 3.22
C GLY A 276 -13.77 -18.20 4.51
N TYR A 277 -12.65 -17.49 4.42
CA TYR A 277 -11.92 -17.05 5.62
C TYR A 277 -12.71 -16.07 6.46
N THR A 278 -13.38 -15.10 5.85
CA THR A 278 -14.20 -14.10 6.56
C THR A 278 -15.33 -14.74 7.36
N LEU A 279 -16.02 -15.74 6.79
CA LEU A 279 -17.20 -16.35 7.40
C LEU A 279 -16.89 -17.55 8.29
N ALA A 280 -15.86 -18.33 7.97
CA ALA A 280 -15.60 -19.60 8.62
C ALA A 280 -14.36 -19.61 9.55
N LEU A 281 -13.41 -18.69 9.36
CA LEU A 281 -12.23 -18.62 10.22
C LEU A 281 -12.31 -17.44 11.20
N ASN A 282 -12.15 -16.21 10.68
CA ASN A 282 -12.12 -15.00 11.50
C ASN A 282 -12.27 -13.76 10.60
N LYS A 283 -13.21 -12.88 10.89
CA LYS A 283 -13.40 -11.64 10.14
C LYS A 283 -12.27 -10.64 10.44
N LEU A 284 -11.69 -10.01 9.41
CA LEU A 284 -10.85 -8.82 9.59
C LEU A 284 -11.72 -7.61 9.92
N ASP A 285 -11.19 -6.68 10.71
CA ASP A 285 -11.93 -5.49 11.14
C ASP A 285 -12.04 -4.46 10.00
N GLY A 286 -11.09 -4.48 9.07
CA GLY A 286 -11.14 -3.71 7.83
C GLY A 286 -10.21 -4.27 6.77
N VAL A 287 -10.62 -4.17 5.50
CA VAL A 287 -9.78 -4.53 4.34
C VAL A 287 -9.84 -3.39 3.33
N TYR A 288 -8.70 -2.80 3.03
CA TYR A 288 -8.59 -1.58 2.23
C TYR A 288 -7.64 -1.77 1.06
N TYR A 289 -8.06 -1.27 -0.10
CA TYR A 289 -7.22 -1.21 -1.29
C TYR A 289 -7.05 0.23 -1.74
N VAL A 290 -5.83 0.59 -2.15
CA VAL A 290 -5.58 1.87 -2.84
C VAL A 290 -6.12 1.79 -4.27
N ASP A 291 -5.91 0.66 -4.94
CA ASP A 291 -6.47 0.32 -6.26
C ASP A 291 -7.41 -0.89 -6.13
N PRO A 292 -8.64 -0.70 -5.60
CA PRO A 292 -9.61 -1.79 -5.53
C PRO A 292 -10.18 -2.07 -6.94
N ARG A 293 -10.33 -3.33 -7.28
CA ARG A 293 -11.08 -3.69 -8.49
C ARG A 293 -12.55 -3.31 -8.34
N PRO A 294 -13.21 -2.95 -9.46
CA PRO A 294 -14.62 -2.56 -9.43
C PRO A 294 -15.52 -3.56 -8.69
N GLU A 295 -15.34 -4.86 -8.90
CA GLU A 295 -16.12 -5.89 -8.23
C GLU A 295 -15.93 -5.96 -6.72
N MET A 296 -14.81 -5.51 -6.16
CA MET A 296 -14.57 -5.48 -4.70
C MET A 296 -15.45 -4.43 -4.00
N VAL A 297 -15.70 -3.31 -4.66
CA VAL A 297 -16.43 -2.17 -4.09
C VAL A 297 -17.85 -2.02 -4.61
N SER A 298 -18.24 -2.72 -5.69
CA SER A 298 -19.57 -2.70 -6.26
C SER A 298 -20.39 -3.96 -5.96
N ASN A 299 -19.75 -5.12 -5.75
CA ASN A 299 -20.44 -6.36 -5.41
C ASN A 299 -21.12 -6.25 -4.04
N GLY A 300 -22.42 -6.54 -3.95
CA GLY A 300 -23.24 -6.35 -2.77
C GLY A 300 -22.71 -6.99 -1.49
N LYS A 301 -22.01 -8.13 -1.58
CA LYS A 301 -21.42 -8.82 -0.43
C LYS A 301 -19.99 -8.36 -0.14
N LEU A 302 -19.16 -8.17 -1.16
CA LEU A 302 -17.74 -7.79 -0.95
C LEU A 302 -17.61 -6.37 -0.37
N LYS A 303 -18.44 -5.44 -0.81
CA LYS A 303 -18.44 -4.05 -0.31
C LYS A 303 -18.73 -3.89 1.18
N GLU A 304 -19.27 -4.94 1.82
CA GLU A 304 -19.47 -4.96 3.28
C GLU A 304 -18.16 -5.20 4.04
N TYR A 305 -17.14 -5.69 3.36
CA TYR A 305 -15.86 -6.10 3.95
C TYR A 305 -14.67 -5.35 3.36
N ILE A 306 -14.77 -4.89 2.11
CA ILE A 306 -13.67 -4.26 1.37
C ILE A 306 -14.04 -2.83 1.03
N SER A 307 -13.12 -1.91 1.29
CA SER A 307 -13.26 -0.49 0.99
C SER A 307 -12.00 0.06 0.29
N ASN A 308 -12.07 1.28 -0.21
CA ASN A 308 -10.89 1.98 -0.69
C ASN A 308 -10.08 2.54 0.49
N PHE A 309 -8.79 2.79 0.25
CA PHE A 309 -7.87 3.30 1.27
C PHE A 309 -8.26 4.71 1.78
N GLN A 310 -8.83 5.54 0.92
CA GLN A 310 -9.29 6.86 1.31
C GLN A 310 -10.32 6.81 2.44
N LYS A 311 -11.26 5.84 2.39
CA LYS A 311 -12.23 5.63 3.47
C LYS A 311 -11.55 5.24 4.79
N PHE A 312 -10.51 4.40 4.73
CA PHE A 312 -9.71 4.09 5.93
C PHE A 312 -9.16 5.36 6.57
N LEU A 313 -8.48 6.19 5.79
CA LEU A 313 -7.78 7.36 6.32
C LEU A 313 -8.76 8.44 6.86
N ILE A 314 -9.89 8.64 6.17
CA ILE A 314 -10.84 9.72 6.51
C ILE A 314 -11.79 9.32 7.65
N THR A 315 -12.21 8.04 7.69
CA THR A 315 -13.32 7.63 8.56
C THR A 315 -12.92 6.50 9.50
N ASP A 316 -12.51 5.34 8.93
CA ASP A 316 -12.42 4.11 9.71
C ASP A 316 -11.20 4.12 10.67
N LEU A 317 -10.12 4.81 10.31
CA LEU A 317 -8.95 5.01 11.17
C LEU A 317 -9.33 5.65 12.52
N TRP A 318 -10.25 6.59 12.49
CA TRP A 318 -10.74 7.30 13.68
C TRP A 318 -11.67 6.44 14.51
N ALA A 319 -12.63 5.78 13.85
CA ALA A 319 -13.55 4.86 14.52
C ALA A 319 -12.83 3.67 15.20
N PHE A 320 -11.74 3.17 14.63
CA PHE A 320 -10.94 2.11 15.26
C PHE A 320 -10.13 2.59 16.46
N SER A 321 -9.77 3.87 16.48
CA SER A 321 -8.83 4.40 17.48
C SER A 321 -9.53 5.06 18.66
N GLU A 322 -10.85 5.10 18.67
CA GLU A 322 -11.63 5.51 19.83
C GLU A 322 -11.52 4.51 20.99
#